data_fef9a870b42f1508029e2fbe89da8dd8
#
_entry.id   fef9a870b42f1508029e2fbe89da8dd8
#
_cell.length_a   1.000
_cell.length_b   1.000
_cell.length_c   1.000
_cell.angle_alpha   90.00
_cell.angle_beta   90.00
_cell.angle_gamma   90.00
#
_symmetry.space_group_name_H-M   'P 1'
#
loop_
_entity.id
_entity.type
_entity.pdbx_description
1 polymer ?
#
loop_
_entity_poly.entity_id
_entity_poly.type
_entity_poly.pdbx_seq_one_letter_code
_entity_poly.pdbx_strand_id
1 'polypeptide(L)'
;DALFAHGTGTTVGDIAEALAINRLYADHETPLPVASVKGHLGHTAGGAGVFSLFGGMASMKANAVIPNAGTKDIDPVVEFHAVINEPHETKVETIQVNAFGFGGQNASMIVTQE
;
A
#
# COMPACT_ATOMS: atom_id res chain seq x y z
N ASP A 1 -2.23 10.76 1.65
CA ASP A 1 -3.54 10.43 1.04
C ASP A 1 -3.67 8.93 0.75
N ALA A 2 -2.58 8.23 0.39
CA ALA A 2 -2.60 6.79 0.19
C ALA A 2 -1.24 6.14 0.47
N LEU A 3 -1.23 4.84 0.77
CA LEU A 3 -0.01 4.05 0.95
C LEU A 3 -0.02 2.83 0.02
N PHE A 4 1.09 2.66 -0.70
CA PHE A 4 1.35 1.48 -1.52
C PHE A 4 2.28 0.54 -0.75
N ALA A 5 1.69 -0.46 -0.15
CA ALA A 5 2.36 -1.40 0.75
C ALA A 5 3.30 -2.34 -0.01
N HIS A 6 4.30 -2.85 0.69
CA HIS A 6 5.09 -3.98 0.20
C HIS A 6 4.18 -5.19 -0.02
N GLY A 7 3.33 -5.54 0.93
CA GLY A 7 2.15 -6.41 0.78
C GLY A 7 2.40 -7.67 -0.05
N THR A 8 3.22 -8.60 0.44
CA THR A 8 3.62 -9.81 -0.29
C THR A 8 2.61 -10.95 -0.22
N GLY A 9 1.59 -10.84 0.61
CA GLY A 9 0.64 -11.93 0.89
C GLY A 9 1.22 -13.01 1.81
N THR A 10 2.24 -12.68 2.59
CA THR A 10 2.86 -13.61 3.55
C THR A 10 2.40 -13.30 4.96
N THR A 11 2.07 -14.34 5.74
CA THR A 11 1.52 -14.19 7.10
C THR A 11 2.40 -13.31 8.00
N VAL A 12 3.71 -13.53 8.02
CA VAL A 12 4.61 -12.76 8.89
C VAL A 12 4.85 -11.36 8.34
N GLY A 13 5.09 -11.25 7.04
CA GLY A 13 5.40 -9.97 6.39
C GLY A 13 4.25 -8.98 6.43
N ASP A 14 3.06 -9.43 6.07
CA ASP A 14 1.89 -8.57 6.01
C ASP A 14 1.43 -8.13 7.41
N ILE A 15 1.48 -9.02 8.42
CA ILE A 15 1.17 -8.66 9.81
C ILE A 15 2.17 -7.62 10.33
N ALA A 16 3.46 -7.80 10.09
CA ALA A 16 4.49 -6.85 10.53
C ALA A 16 4.30 -5.48 9.88
N GLU A 17 4.01 -5.45 8.58
CA GLU A 17 3.75 -4.20 7.86
C GLU A 17 2.43 -3.55 8.34
N ALA A 18 1.37 -4.32 8.54
CA ALA A 18 0.10 -3.82 9.05
C ALA A 18 0.25 -3.15 10.41
N LEU A 19 0.96 -3.78 11.35
CA LEU A 19 1.25 -3.21 12.66
C LEU A 19 2.07 -1.91 12.57
N ALA A 20 3.01 -1.84 11.65
CA ALA A 20 3.80 -0.62 11.41
C ALA A 20 2.94 0.52 10.85
N ILE A 21 2.06 0.22 9.89
CA ILE A 21 1.13 1.19 9.30
C ILE A 21 0.14 1.68 10.36
N ASN A 22 -0.50 0.77 11.12
CA ASN A 22 -1.42 1.12 12.20
C ASN A 22 -0.77 2.10 13.18
N ARG A 23 0.46 1.79 13.62
CA ARG A 23 1.20 2.64 14.56
C ARG A 23 1.56 4.01 13.99
N LEU A 24 1.96 4.05 12.71
CA LEU A 24 2.38 5.29 12.03
C LEU A 24 1.20 6.25 11.83
N TYR A 25 0.03 5.70 11.54
CA TYR A 25 -1.17 6.46 11.18
C TYR A 25 -2.27 6.40 12.24
N ALA A 26 -1.93 6.04 13.49
CA ALA A 26 -2.89 5.93 14.60
C ALA A 26 -3.70 7.22 14.86
N ASP A 27 -3.07 8.38 14.67
CA ASP A 27 -3.70 9.69 14.89
C ASP A 27 -4.28 10.32 13.60
N HIS A 28 -4.34 9.55 12.50
CA HIS A 28 -4.93 10.04 11.26
C HIS A 28 -6.46 10.12 11.40
N GLU A 29 -7.05 11.26 11.05
CA GLU A 29 -8.50 11.51 11.24
C GLU A 29 -9.39 10.49 10.52
N THR A 30 -8.95 10.00 9.37
CA THR A 30 -9.64 8.97 8.59
C THR A 30 -8.71 7.80 8.29
N PRO A 31 -9.23 6.56 8.26
CA PRO A 31 -8.40 5.41 7.91
C PRO A 31 -7.70 5.59 6.56
N LEU A 32 -6.37 5.51 6.56
CA LEU A 32 -5.54 5.70 5.36
C LEU A 32 -5.86 4.61 4.32
N PRO A 33 -6.16 4.97 3.06
CA PRO A 33 -6.28 4.00 1.98
C PRO A 33 -4.94 3.30 1.69
N VAL A 34 -4.93 1.96 1.75
CA VAL A 34 -3.74 1.15 1.53
C VAL A 34 -3.98 0.12 0.43
N ALA A 35 -3.07 0.08 -0.53
CA ALA A 35 -3.10 -0.86 -1.65
C ALA A 35 -1.75 -1.55 -1.84
N SER A 36 -1.75 -2.68 -2.55
CA SER A 36 -0.55 -3.31 -3.08
C SER A 36 -0.78 -3.72 -4.53
N VAL A 37 0.19 -3.42 -5.40
CA VAL A 37 0.15 -3.83 -6.81
C VAL A 37 0.45 -5.32 -7.00
N LYS A 38 0.96 -6.01 -5.97
CA LYS A 38 1.40 -7.41 -6.09
C LYS A 38 0.27 -8.39 -6.36
N GLY A 39 -0.95 -8.09 -5.91
CA GLY A 39 -2.12 -8.88 -6.27
C GLY A 39 -2.43 -8.86 -7.77
N HIS A 40 -2.07 -7.78 -8.46
CA HIS A 40 -2.27 -7.61 -9.91
C HIS A 40 -1.12 -8.18 -10.75
N LEU A 41 0.13 -7.99 -10.31
CA LEU A 41 1.33 -8.21 -11.12
C LEU A 41 2.20 -9.38 -10.65
N GLY A 42 1.94 -9.89 -9.45
CA GLY A 42 2.87 -10.77 -8.75
C GLY A 42 4.04 -10.02 -8.13
N HIS A 43 4.92 -10.75 -7.44
CA HIS A 43 6.10 -10.20 -6.81
C HIS A 43 7.26 -10.13 -7.82
N THR A 44 7.54 -8.95 -8.34
CA THR A 44 8.56 -8.69 -9.36
C THR A 44 9.99 -8.52 -8.78
N ALA A 45 10.25 -9.08 -7.60
CA ALA A 45 11.55 -9.06 -6.93
C ALA A 45 12.15 -7.64 -6.85
N GLY A 46 13.35 -7.41 -7.38
CA GLY A 46 14.04 -6.12 -7.33
C GLY A 46 13.29 -4.96 -8.00
N GLY A 47 12.35 -5.25 -8.90
CA GLY A 47 11.49 -4.25 -9.54
C GLY A 47 10.24 -3.86 -8.74
N ALA A 48 9.92 -4.57 -7.65
CA ALA A 48 8.65 -4.43 -6.96
C ALA A 48 8.36 -3.00 -6.46
N GLY A 49 9.36 -2.32 -5.91
CA GLY A 49 9.22 -0.94 -5.46
C GLY A 49 8.88 0.04 -6.59
N VAL A 50 9.46 -0.16 -7.77
CA VAL A 50 9.20 0.66 -8.96
C VAL A 50 7.77 0.46 -9.46
N PHE A 51 7.28 -0.79 -9.48
CA PHE A 51 5.89 -1.05 -9.85
C PHE A 51 4.90 -0.49 -8.83
N SER A 52 5.21 -0.55 -7.53
CA SER A 52 4.40 0.11 -6.49
C SER A 52 4.37 1.64 -6.70
N LEU A 53 5.50 2.25 -7.05
CA LEU A 53 5.57 3.68 -7.39
C LEU A 53 4.67 4.00 -8.60
N PHE A 54 4.74 3.21 -9.68
CA PHE A 54 3.88 3.43 -10.85
C PHE A 54 2.39 3.27 -10.52
N GLY A 55 2.03 2.28 -9.69
CA GLY A 55 0.66 2.14 -9.19
C GLY A 55 0.19 3.36 -8.41
N GLY A 56 1.06 3.88 -7.55
CA GLY A 56 0.81 5.12 -6.81
C GLY A 56 0.64 6.34 -7.71
N MET A 57 1.53 6.53 -8.66
CA MET A 57 1.44 7.64 -9.64
C MET A 57 0.18 7.55 -10.51
N ALA A 58 -0.22 6.33 -10.90
CA ALA A 58 -1.47 6.10 -11.62
C ALA A 58 -2.69 6.47 -10.76
N SER A 59 -2.66 6.14 -9.46
CA SER A 59 -3.70 6.52 -8.50
C SER A 59 -3.77 8.03 -8.30
N MET A 60 -2.65 8.73 -8.23
CA MET A 60 -2.60 10.20 -8.19
C MET A 60 -3.26 10.81 -9.43
N LYS A 61 -2.92 10.29 -10.61
CA LYS A 61 -3.51 10.76 -11.89
C LYS A 61 -5.01 10.49 -11.98
N ALA A 62 -5.46 9.35 -11.45
CA ALA A 62 -6.86 8.94 -11.51
C ALA A 62 -7.73 9.53 -10.38
N ASN A 63 -7.13 10.08 -9.32
CA ASN A 63 -7.81 10.39 -8.06
C ASN A 63 -8.58 9.18 -7.52
N ALA A 64 -7.97 8.00 -7.56
CA ALA A 64 -8.56 6.77 -7.07
C ALA A 64 -7.45 5.77 -6.67
N VAL A 65 -7.57 5.16 -5.51
CA VAL A 65 -6.66 4.12 -5.05
C VAL A 65 -7.14 2.77 -5.55
N ILE A 66 -6.25 2.02 -6.22
CA ILE A 66 -6.57 0.69 -6.76
C ILE A 66 -6.92 -0.30 -5.66
N PRO A 67 -7.79 -1.30 -5.91
CA PRO A 67 -8.05 -2.35 -4.94
C PRO A 67 -6.89 -3.36 -4.85
N ASN A 68 -6.77 -4.02 -3.71
CA ASN A 68 -5.87 -5.15 -3.51
C ASN A 68 -6.45 -6.38 -4.21
N ALA A 69 -5.98 -6.67 -5.43
CA ALA A 69 -6.50 -7.79 -6.20
C ALA A 69 -6.28 -9.13 -5.49
N GLY A 70 -7.31 -9.98 -5.50
CA GLY A 70 -7.27 -11.30 -4.88
C GLY A 70 -7.52 -11.33 -3.37
N THR A 71 -7.55 -10.17 -2.71
CA THR A 71 -7.89 -10.07 -1.28
C THR A 71 -9.40 -10.16 -1.12
N LYS A 72 -9.88 -11.10 -0.31
CA LYS A 72 -11.30 -11.32 0.00
C LYS A 72 -11.64 -10.95 1.44
N ASP A 73 -10.76 -11.34 2.34
CA ASP A 73 -10.92 -11.14 3.77
C ASP A 73 -9.79 -10.27 4.30
N ILE A 74 -10.12 -9.34 5.18
CA ILE A 74 -9.14 -8.45 5.83
C ILE A 74 -8.78 -9.05 7.18
N ASP A 75 -7.48 -9.20 7.44
CA ASP A 75 -7.00 -9.65 8.74
C ASP A 75 -7.44 -8.67 9.84
N PRO A 76 -7.95 -9.16 10.98
CA PRO A 76 -8.38 -8.30 12.10
C PRO A 76 -7.31 -7.37 12.66
N VAL A 77 -6.04 -7.60 12.38
CA VAL A 77 -4.92 -6.71 12.78
C VAL A 77 -4.93 -5.38 12.02
N VAL A 78 -5.59 -5.31 10.87
CA VAL A 78 -5.62 -4.12 9.99
C VAL A 78 -6.58 -3.07 10.54
N GLU A 79 -6.06 -1.89 10.88
CA GLU A 79 -6.83 -0.74 11.38
C GLU A 79 -6.96 0.39 10.33
N PHE A 80 -6.27 0.27 9.21
CA PHE A 80 -6.36 1.19 8.06
C PHE A 80 -7.40 0.71 7.04
N HIS A 81 -7.71 1.54 6.05
CA HIS A 81 -8.60 1.18 4.95
C HIS A 81 -7.86 0.36 3.88
N ALA A 82 -7.81 -0.96 4.03
CA ALA A 82 -7.36 -1.83 2.95
C ALA A 82 -8.39 -1.78 1.81
N VAL A 83 -8.01 -1.19 0.68
CA VAL A 83 -8.91 -1.04 -0.47
C VAL A 83 -9.14 -2.41 -1.12
N ILE A 84 -10.38 -2.88 -1.16
CA ILE A 84 -10.76 -4.17 -1.76
C ILE A 84 -11.98 -4.00 -2.68
N ASN A 85 -12.19 -4.95 -3.55
CA ASN A 85 -13.29 -5.04 -4.52
C ASN A 85 -13.27 -3.95 -5.59
N GLU A 86 -13.44 -2.68 -5.21
CA GLU A 86 -13.52 -1.54 -6.13
C GLU A 86 -12.49 -0.47 -5.79
N PRO A 87 -12.06 0.35 -6.75
CA PRO A 87 -11.20 1.49 -6.48
C PRO A 87 -11.83 2.44 -5.46
N HIS A 88 -11.03 2.96 -4.55
CA HIS A 88 -11.45 4.00 -3.61
C HIS A 88 -11.24 5.38 -4.23
N GLU A 89 -12.32 6.02 -4.66
CA GLU A 89 -12.28 7.37 -5.22
C GLU A 89 -11.97 8.38 -4.11
N THR A 90 -10.84 9.06 -4.25
CA THR A 90 -10.39 10.12 -3.35
C THR A 90 -9.31 10.95 -4.03
N LYS A 91 -9.18 12.21 -3.63
CA LYS A 91 -8.07 13.04 -4.11
C LYS A 91 -6.74 12.48 -3.58
N VAL A 92 -5.80 12.20 -4.47
CA VAL A 92 -4.50 11.64 -4.13
C VAL A 92 -3.39 12.58 -4.62
N GLU A 93 -2.84 13.38 -3.74
CA GLU A 93 -1.73 14.32 -4.02
C GLU A 93 -0.42 13.84 -3.43
N THR A 94 -0.49 13.03 -2.37
CA THR A 94 0.68 12.49 -1.69
C THR A 94 0.51 10.99 -1.48
N ILE A 95 1.52 10.23 -1.85
CA ILE A 95 1.57 8.79 -1.61
C ILE A 95 2.81 8.40 -0.82
N GLN A 96 2.68 7.36 -0.01
CA GLN A 96 3.81 6.61 0.54
C GLN A 96 3.96 5.30 -0.21
N VAL A 97 5.19 4.90 -0.52
CA VAL A 97 5.50 3.61 -1.13
C VAL A 97 6.48 2.86 -0.23
N ASN A 98 6.13 1.65 0.15
CA ASN A 98 6.99 0.77 0.94
C ASN A 98 7.59 -0.35 0.08
N ALA A 99 8.86 -0.66 0.30
CA ALA A 99 9.55 -1.79 -0.30
C ALA A 99 10.50 -2.41 0.71
N PHE A 100 10.30 -3.69 1.02
CA PHE A 100 11.10 -4.42 1.99
C PHE A 100 11.85 -5.57 1.29
N GLY A 101 13.09 -5.79 1.70
CA GLY A 101 13.95 -6.82 1.14
C GLY A 101 14.50 -7.75 2.21
N PHE A 102 14.92 -8.94 1.78
CA PHE A 102 15.62 -9.88 2.65
C PHE A 102 16.90 -9.25 3.23
N GLY A 103 17.22 -9.61 4.47
CA GLY A 103 18.38 -9.07 5.18
C GLY A 103 18.08 -7.73 5.89
N GLY A 104 16.79 -7.34 6.01
CA GLY A 104 16.38 -6.15 6.76
C GLY A 104 16.54 -4.84 5.97
N GLN A 105 16.63 -4.91 4.67
CA GLN A 105 16.64 -3.71 3.82
C GLN A 105 15.22 -3.20 3.66
N ASN A 106 14.94 -2.05 4.25
CA ASN A 106 13.64 -1.40 4.19
C ASN A 106 13.78 -0.04 3.52
N ALA A 107 12.92 0.24 2.56
CA ALA A 107 12.79 1.53 1.92
C ALA A 107 11.35 2.02 2.03
N SER A 108 11.19 3.28 2.37
CA SER A 108 9.91 3.98 2.33
C SER A 108 10.14 5.33 1.64
N MET A 109 9.28 5.66 0.69
CA MET A 109 9.38 6.87 -0.11
C MET A 109 8.06 7.62 -0.06
N ILE A 110 8.13 8.94 0.12
CA ILE A 110 6.99 9.84 -0.04
C ILE A 110 7.11 10.54 -1.38
N VAL A 111 6.02 10.56 -2.13
CA VAL A 111 5.91 11.26 -3.42
C VAL A 111 4.72 12.20 -3.35
N THR A 112 4.93 13.45 -3.75
CA THR A 112 3.90 14.48 -3.82
C THR A 112 3.76 15.00 -5.24
N GLN A 113 2.54 15.38 -5.60
CA GLN A 113 2.25 16.09 -6.83
C GLN A 113 2.43 17.60 -6.55
N GLU A 114 3.17 18.30 -7.44
CA GLU A 114 3.30 19.76 -7.41
C GLU A 114 2.11 20.44 -8.09
#